data_49b9e174d3ddff553ae4955b50db07b8
#
_entry.id   49b9e174d3ddff553ae4955b50db07b8
#
_cell.length_a   1.000
_cell.length_b   1.000
_cell.length_c   1.000
_cell.angle_alpha   90.00
_cell.angle_beta   90.00
_cell.angle_gamma   90.00
#
_symmetry.space_group_name_H-M   'P 1'
#
loop_
_entity.id
_entity.type
_entity.pdbx_description
1 polymer ?
#
loop_
_entity_poly.entity_id
_entity_poly.type
_entity_poly.pdbx_seq_one_letter_code
_entity_poly.pdbx_strand_id
1 'polypeptide(L)'
;MREGRGWLRAVAAAHAAGADTWTEGSVTLHRVTGGFNNALYRVEADGQNYACKLCVADERRRAAREYGALRLMHAAGLDIAPQPLWLDDSCTIVPFPAVVYRWLPGEPLNPSPTAQQLAALLDSFQRLHTLQPAEFEDYDIPDAWFHWFDFAPYLAELHGFLAEYGPWLAATAPEGQELCDRLVRLVDSCAEAVMASGVDPGRESVPLRLCRVDPNLANALWSGDDRLRWVDWEYSGWGDSALDLAELRWHSALAELSEAQHTWLRDNYRRPAGDQFFEERLAVWDRLLATRWPFLILRWFWTEHHGSDRVRLTQFVADPAEMRARLVRFIERAEDFANARG
;
A
#
# COMPACT_ATOMS: atom_id res chain seq x y z
N MET A 1 -17.13 -12.65 21.20
CA MET A 1 -15.97 -12.20 22.04
C MET A 1 -15.24 -13.33 22.79
N ARG A 2 -15.90 -14.35 23.38
CA ARG A 2 -15.18 -15.45 24.08
C ARG A 2 -14.41 -16.37 23.13
N GLU A 3 -14.97 -16.70 21.98
CA GLU A 3 -14.33 -17.56 20.95
C GLU A 3 -13.07 -16.93 20.33
N GLY A 4 -13.11 -15.66 20.01
CA GLY A 4 -11.94 -14.95 19.44
C GLY A 4 -10.72 -14.92 20.36
N ARG A 5 -10.91 -14.86 21.70
CA ARG A 5 -9.81 -14.93 22.65
C ARG A 5 -9.14 -16.32 22.70
N GLY A 6 -9.91 -17.39 22.42
CA GLY A 6 -9.36 -18.74 22.29
C GLY A 6 -8.41 -18.85 21.10
N TRP A 7 -8.85 -18.37 19.96
CA TRP A 7 -8.02 -18.37 18.73
C TRP A 7 -6.73 -17.55 18.90
N LEU A 8 -6.83 -16.36 19.53
CA LEU A 8 -5.68 -15.51 19.72
C LEU A 8 -4.60 -16.14 20.62
N ARG A 9 -4.99 -16.94 21.61
CA ARG A 9 -4.05 -17.74 22.43
C ARG A 9 -3.35 -18.80 21.60
N ALA A 10 -4.09 -19.53 20.78
CA ALA A 10 -3.51 -20.52 19.87
C ALA A 10 -2.54 -19.85 18.87
N VAL A 11 -2.92 -18.67 18.32
CA VAL A 11 -2.05 -17.88 17.43
C VAL A 11 -0.79 -17.40 18.18
N ALA A 12 -0.92 -16.95 19.43
CA ALA A 12 0.24 -16.56 20.26
C ALA A 12 1.20 -17.72 20.48
N ALA A 13 0.68 -18.91 20.80
CA ALA A 13 1.48 -20.12 20.98
C ALA A 13 2.18 -20.55 19.68
N ALA A 14 1.46 -20.59 18.56
CA ALA A 14 1.99 -20.92 17.24
C ALA A 14 3.09 -19.92 16.83
N HIS A 15 2.84 -18.62 17.03
CA HIS A 15 3.80 -17.56 16.69
C HIS A 15 5.08 -17.68 17.53
N ALA A 16 4.96 -17.86 18.84
CA ALA A 16 6.11 -18.05 19.76
C ALA A 16 6.92 -19.31 19.44
N ALA A 17 6.25 -20.38 18.97
CA ALA A 17 6.90 -21.62 18.55
C ALA A 17 7.53 -21.53 17.15
N GLY A 18 7.27 -20.47 16.38
CA GLY A 18 7.69 -20.38 14.98
C GLY A 18 7.05 -21.45 14.07
N ALA A 19 5.87 -21.97 14.46
CA ALA A 19 5.25 -23.09 13.79
C ALA A 19 4.49 -22.67 12.54
N ASP A 20 4.67 -23.40 11.44
CA ASP A 20 3.91 -23.21 10.21
C ASP A 20 2.49 -23.77 10.30
N THR A 21 2.30 -24.80 11.11
CA THR A 21 0.98 -25.37 11.40
C THR A 21 0.88 -25.63 12.91
N TRP A 22 -0.28 -25.32 13.50
CA TRP A 22 -0.56 -25.52 14.92
C TRP A 22 -2.00 -25.97 15.10
N THR A 23 -2.22 -26.98 15.95
CA THR A 23 -3.57 -27.44 16.28
C THR A 23 -3.76 -27.43 17.80
N GLU A 24 -4.86 -26.80 18.24
CA GLU A 24 -5.26 -26.74 19.65
C GLU A 24 -6.78 -26.92 19.75
N GLY A 25 -7.22 -28.05 20.29
CA GLY A 25 -8.64 -28.40 20.31
C GLY A 25 -9.25 -28.54 18.91
N SER A 26 -10.30 -27.78 18.64
CA SER A 26 -10.97 -27.73 17.31
C SER A 26 -10.40 -26.67 16.38
N VAL A 27 -9.33 -25.97 16.76
CA VAL A 27 -8.73 -24.89 15.98
C VAL A 27 -7.45 -25.38 15.32
N THR A 28 -7.35 -25.21 14.01
CA THR A 28 -6.10 -25.45 13.27
C THR A 28 -5.63 -24.14 12.64
N LEU A 29 -4.36 -23.84 12.78
CA LEU A 29 -3.70 -22.64 12.26
C LEU A 29 -2.69 -23.02 11.20
N HIS A 30 -2.66 -22.24 10.12
CA HIS A 30 -1.63 -22.32 9.09
C HIS A 30 -1.01 -20.94 8.92
N ARG A 31 0.30 -20.85 9.11
CA ARG A 31 1.04 -19.62 8.84
C ARG A 31 1.04 -19.36 7.33
N VAL A 32 0.65 -18.14 6.95
CA VAL A 32 0.70 -17.69 5.56
C VAL A 32 2.03 -16.98 5.32
N THR A 33 2.79 -17.45 4.35
CA THR A 33 4.07 -16.85 3.95
C THR A 33 3.87 -15.75 2.91
N GLY A 34 4.82 -14.83 2.78
CA GLY A 34 4.82 -13.80 1.73
C GLY A 34 4.52 -12.36 2.18
N GLY A 35 4.16 -12.14 3.46
CA GLY A 35 4.05 -10.77 4.01
C GLY A 35 5.41 -10.17 4.35
N PHE A 36 5.59 -8.84 4.16
CA PHE A 36 6.87 -8.17 4.46
C PHE A 36 7.04 -7.77 5.92
N ASN A 37 5.97 -7.40 6.62
CA ASN A 37 6.07 -6.83 7.95
C ASN A 37 5.25 -7.60 9.00
N ASN A 38 4.05 -8.06 8.64
CA ASN A 38 3.05 -8.62 9.54
C ASN A 38 3.05 -10.16 9.47
N ALA A 39 2.61 -10.83 10.52
CA ALA A 39 2.41 -12.27 10.48
C ALA A 39 0.92 -12.58 10.26
N LEU A 40 0.63 -13.44 9.30
CA LEU A 40 -0.72 -13.84 8.92
C LEU A 40 -0.92 -15.33 9.19
N TYR A 41 -2.04 -15.67 9.82
CA TYR A 41 -2.49 -17.03 10.07
C TYR A 41 -3.86 -17.27 9.47
N ARG A 42 -4.00 -18.32 8.68
CA ARG A 42 -5.31 -18.88 8.36
C ARG A 42 -5.75 -19.72 9.55
N VAL A 43 -6.91 -19.42 10.07
CA VAL A 43 -7.52 -20.09 11.22
C VAL A 43 -8.69 -20.92 10.72
N GLU A 44 -8.64 -22.24 10.91
CA GLU A 44 -9.73 -23.16 10.63
C GLU A 44 -10.42 -23.50 11.95
N ALA A 45 -11.67 -23.09 12.08
CA ALA A 45 -12.48 -23.33 13.27
C ALA A 45 -13.96 -23.46 12.90
N ASP A 46 -14.67 -24.41 13.49
CA ASP A 46 -16.10 -24.64 13.30
C ASP A 46 -16.53 -24.77 11.82
N GLY A 47 -15.69 -25.41 11.02
CA GLY A 47 -15.90 -25.61 9.58
C GLY A 47 -15.80 -24.34 8.74
N GLN A 48 -15.26 -23.26 9.30
CA GLN A 48 -15.05 -21.97 8.65
C GLN A 48 -13.58 -21.59 8.65
N ASN A 49 -13.21 -20.69 7.72
CA ASN A 49 -11.87 -20.15 7.62
C ASN A 49 -11.87 -18.65 7.94
N TYR A 50 -10.85 -18.25 8.68
CA TYR A 50 -10.62 -16.87 9.09
C TYR A 50 -9.16 -16.48 8.84
N ALA A 51 -8.91 -15.19 8.75
CA ALA A 51 -7.57 -14.63 8.79
C ALA A 51 -7.34 -13.96 10.14
N CYS A 52 -6.24 -14.28 10.80
CA CYS A 52 -5.75 -13.57 11.97
C CYS A 52 -4.40 -12.94 11.61
N LYS A 53 -4.38 -11.62 11.49
CA LYS A 53 -3.19 -10.85 11.15
C LYS A 53 -2.64 -10.20 12.40
N LEU A 54 -1.38 -10.53 12.74
CA LEU A 54 -0.61 -9.85 13.77
C LEU A 54 0.14 -8.70 13.11
N CYS A 55 -0.07 -7.49 13.59
CA CYS A 55 0.49 -6.29 13.01
C CYS A 55 1.66 -5.76 13.84
N VAL A 56 2.66 -5.21 13.16
CA VAL A 56 3.70 -4.43 13.85
C VAL A 56 3.05 -3.24 14.56
N ALA A 57 3.39 -3.04 15.83
CA ALA A 57 2.96 -1.89 16.60
C ALA A 57 3.81 -0.67 16.21
N ASP A 58 3.25 0.23 15.45
CA ASP A 58 3.88 1.49 15.04
C ASP A 58 2.85 2.65 15.07
N GLU A 59 3.31 3.84 14.75
CA GLU A 59 2.49 5.07 14.70
C GLU A 59 1.32 4.99 13.72
N ARG A 60 1.40 4.11 12.70
CA ARG A 60 0.30 3.85 11.75
C ARG A 60 -0.92 3.22 12.37
N ARG A 61 -0.78 2.59 13.56
CA ARG A 61 -1.87 1.84 14.19
C ARG A 61 -2.51 0.83 13.21
N ARG A 62 -1.68 0.07 12.51
CA ARG A 62 -2.03 -0.77 11.34
C ARG A 62 -3.28 -1.61 11.53
N ALA A 63 -3.37 -2.37 12.62
CA ALA A 63 -4.53 -3.23 12.90
C ALA A 63 -5.82 -2.43 13.06
N ALA A 64 -5.79 -1.31 13.79
CA ALA A 64 -6.95 -0.45 13.99
C ALA A 64 -7.38 0.23 12.68
N ARG A 65 -6.42 0.71 11.88
CA ARG A 65 -6.67 1.30 10.56
C ARG A 65 -7.33 0.30 9.62
N GLU A 66 -6.75 -0.89 9.48
CA GLU A 66 -7.30 -1.96 8.65
C GLU A 66 -8.70 -2.35 9.10
N TYR A 67 -8.89 -2.58 10.40
CA TYR A 67 -10.20 -2.95 10.95
C TYR A 67 -11.26 -1.86 10.73
N GLY A 68 -10.91 -0.59 10.90
CA GLY A 68 -11.80 0.55 10.63
C GLY A 68 -12.25 0.61 9.18
N ALA A 69 -11.31 0.52 8.23
CA ALA A 69 -11.61 0.52 6.80
C ALA A 69 -12.49 -0.68 6.38
N LEU A 70 -12.19 -1.88 6.88
CA LEU A 70 -13.00 -3.07 6.62
C LEU A 70 -14.44 -2.92 7.16
N ARG A 71 -14.60 -2.36 8.37
CA ARG A 71 -15.93 -2.08 8.94
C ARG A 71 -16.72 -1.10 8.10
N LEU A 72 -16.08 -0.02 7.65
CA LEU A 72 -16.73 1.00 6.83
C LEU A 72 -17.17 0.42 5.50
N MET A 73 -16.29 -0.29 4.78
CA MET A 73 -16.63 -0.92 3.51
C MET A 73 -17.75 -1.94 3.65
N HIS A 74 -17.72 -2.74 4.71
CA HIS A 74 -18.79 -3.69 4.99
C HIS A 74 -20.13 -3.01 5.26
N ALA A 75 -20.16 -1.91 6.03
CA ALA A 75 -21.36 -1.12 6.27
C ALA A 75 -21.89 -0.44 5.00
N ALA A 76 -20.99 -0.02 4.11
CA ALA A 76 -21.32 0.53 2.78
C ALA A 76 -21.79 -0.55 1.77
N GLY A 77 -21.77 -1.83 2.13
CA GLY A 77 -22.14 -2.92 1.22
C GLY A 77 -21.13 -3.19 0.11
N LEU A 78 -19.88 -2.76 0.27
CA LEU A 78 -18.81 -3.06 -0.69
C LEU A 78 -18.23 -4.46 -0.42
N ASP A 79 -18.31 -5.34 -1.42
CA ASP A 79 -17.78 -6.70 -1.38
C ASP A 79 -16.36 -6.83 -1.96
N ILE A 80 -15.59 -5.74 -1.91
CA ILE A 80 -14.20 -5.66 -2.39
C ILE A 80 -13.16 -5.97 -1.32
N ALA A 81 -13.60 -6.29 -0.09
CA ALA A 81 -12.75 -6.53 1.06
C ALA A 81 -13.32 -7.63 1.97
N PRO A 82 -12.51 -8.26 2.84
CA PRO A 82 -13.01 -9.28 3.76
C PRO A 82 -13.94 -8.69 4.81
N GLN A 83 -14.90 -9.49 5.25
CA GLN A 83 -15.77 -9.13 6.37
C GLN A 83 -14.98 -9.08 7.67
N PRO A 84 -14.90 -7.93 8.36
CA PRO A 84 -14.21 -7.81 9.64
C PRO A 84 -14.99 -8.52 10.74
N LEU A 85 -14.28 -9.11 11.71
CA LEU A 85 -14.86 -9.79 12.85
C LEU A 85 -14.53 -9.06 14.14
N TRP A 86 -13.24 -8.84 14.44
CA TRP A 86 -12.84 -8.13 15.63
C TRP A 86 -11.38 -7.64 15.55
N LEU A 87 -11.06 -6.70 16.42
CA LEU A 87 -9.75 -6.12 16.65
C LEU A 87 -9.32 -6.42 18.10
N ASP A 88 -8.08 -6.79 18.30
CA ASP A 88 -7.42 -6.75 19.61
C ASP A 88 -6.16 -5.89 19.53
N ASP A 89 -6.23 -4.69 20.04
CA ASP A 89 -5.12 -3.75 20.16
C ASP A 89 -4.59 -3.66 21.62
N SER A 90 -5.11 -4.51 22.50
CA SER A 90 -4.69 -4.55 23.91
C SER A 90 -3.31 -5.13 24.12
N CYS A 91 -2.82 -5.93 23.19
CA CYS A 91 -1.54 -6.67 23.30
C CYS A 91 -1.40 -7.52 24.56
N THR A 92 -2.52 -7.95 25.18
CA THR A 92 -2.51 -8.69 26.44
C THR A 92 -2.38 -10.20 26.26
N ILE A 93 -2.79 -10.75 25.12
CA ILE A 93 -2.76 -12.18 24.79
C ILE A 93 -1.56 -12.48 23.90
N VAL A 94 -1.36 -11.71 22.85
CA VAL A 94 -0.19 -11.73 21.98
C VAL A 94 0.44 -10.32 22.02
N PRO A 95 1.79 -10.20 22.00
CA PRO A 95 2.45 -8.90 22.16
C PRO A 95 2.39 -8.00 20.89
N PHE A 96 1.35 -8.19 20.09
CA PHE A 96 1.11 -7.46 18.83
C PHE A 96 -0.37 -7.15 18.69
N PRO A 97 -0.74 -5.98 18.13
CA PRO A 97 -2.10 -5.73 17.70
C PRO A 97 -2.54 -6.78 16.67
N ALA A 98 -3.77 -7.26 16.79
CA ALA A 98 -4.31 -8.30 15.93
C ALA A 98 -5.66 -7.91 15.33
N VAL A 99 -5.84 -8.15 14.02
CA VAL A 99 -7.12 -8.01 13.34
C VAL A 99 -7.56 -9.36 12.80
N VAL A 100 -8.85 -9.66 12.99
CA VAL A 100 -9.46 -10.91 12.51
C VAL A 100 -10.61 -10.59 11.57
N TYR A 101 -10.63 -11.28 10.44
CA TYR A 101 -11.65 -11.15 9.40
C TYR A 101 -11.92 -12.50 8.73
N ARG A 102 -12.99 -12.60 7.95
CA ARG A 102 -13.30 -13.78 7.16
C ARG A 102 -12.19 -14.03 6.13
N TRP A 103 -11.76 -15.28 6.02
CA TRP A 103 -10.81 -15.67 4.97
C TRP A 103 -11.44 -15.43 3.59
N LEU A 104 -10.71 -14.74 2.72
CA LEU A 104 -11.07 -14.61 1.30
C LEU A 104 -10.36 -15.69 0.48
N PRO A 105 -11.12 -16.51 -0.24
CA PRO A 105 -10.53 -17.39 -1.25
C PRO A 105 -10.10 -16.57 -2.48
N GLY A 106 -9.10 -17.04 -3.18
CA GLY A 106 -8.57 -16.44 -4.41
C GLY A 106 -7.06 -16.49 -4.47
N GLU A 107 -6.54 -16.25 -5.66
CA GLU A 107 -5.10 -16.16 -5.91
C GLU A 107 -4.70 -14.72 -6.15
N PRO A 108 -3.53 -14.29 -5.67
CA PRO A 108 -2.99 -12.97 -5.99
C PRO A 108 -2.97 -12.71 -7.50
N LEU A 109 -3.27 -11.50 -7.90
CA LEU A 109 -3.14 -11.12 -9.30
C LEU A 109 -1.69 -11.25 -9.77
N ASN A 110 -1.54 -11.79 -10.97
CA ASN A 110 -0.27 -11.78 -11.67
C ASN A 110 0.14 -10.32 -12.00
N PRO A 111 1.43 -9.97 -11.99
CA PRO A 111 1.92 -8.68 -12.47
C PRO A 111 1.46 -8.29 -13.88
N SER A 112 1.06 -9.26 -14.70
CA SER A 112 0.47 -9.05 -16.04
C SER A 112 -1.00 -9.46 -16.06
N PRO A 113 -1.92 -8.66 -15.48
CA PRO A 113 -3.34 -8.99 -15.40
C PRO A 113 -4.00 -8.99 -16.78
N THR A 114 -5.03 -9.83 -16.94
CA THR A 114 -5.90 -9.82 -18.12
C THR A 114 -6.70 -8.51 -18.19
N ALA A 115 -7.29 -8.21 -19.35
CA ALA A 115 -8.16 -7.03 -19.50
C ALA A 115 -9.35 -7.07 -18.52
N GLN A 116 -9.94 -8.26 -18.26
CA GLN A 116 -11.02 -8.41 -17.28
C GLN A 116 -10.54 -8.11 -15.85
N GLN A 117 -9.37 -8.61 -15.47
CA GLN A 117 -8.78 -8.35 -14.16
C GLN A 117 -8.43 -6.87 -13.97
N LEU A 118 -7.90 -6.23 -15.03
CA LEU A 118 -7.60 -4.80 -15.02
C LEU A 118 -8.86 -3.95 -14.88
N ALA A 119 -9.96 -4.33 -15.56
CA ALA A 119 -11.26 -3.67 -15.42
C ALA A 119 -11.83 -3.83 -14.01
N ALA A 120 -11.74 -5.02 -13.41
CA ALA A 120 -12.17 -5.27 -12.04
C ALA A 120 -11.33 -4.51 -11.01
N LEU A 121 -10.01 -4.37 -11.27
CA LEU A 121 -9.12 -3.54 -10.47
C LEU A 121 -9.60 -2.08 -10.48
N LEU A 122 -9.82 -1.51 -11.65
CA LEU A 122 -10.29 -0.14 -11.78
C LEU A 122 -11.68 0.07 -11.13
N ASP A 123 -12.61 -0.86 -11.34
CA ASP A 123 -13.95 -0.83 -10.72
C ASP A 123 -13.85 -0.80 -9.19
N SER A 124 -12.94 -1.57 -8.61
CA SER A 124 -12.75 -1.58 -7.16
C SER A 124 -12.33 -0.21 -6.60
N PHE A 125 -11.44 0.51 -7.29
CA PHE A 125 -11.05 1.88 -6.92
C PHE A 125 -12.19 2.87 -7.14
N GLN A 126 -12.93 2.76 -8.25
CA GLN A 126 -14.08 3.64 -8.49
C GLN A 126 -15.15 3.48 -7.42
N ARG A 127 -15.47 2.25 -7.00
CA ARG A 127 -16.40 1.95 -5.92
C ARG A 127 -15.90 2.45 -4.56
N LEU A 128 -14.61 2.28 -4.28
CA LEU A 128 -13.98 2.80 -3.07
C LEU A 128 -14.10 4.32 -2.99
N HIS A 129 -13.82 5.02 -4.08
CA HIS A 129 -13.86 6.48 -4.18
C HIS A 129 -15.28 7.06 -4.23
N THR A 130 -16.35 6.25 -4.15
CA THR A 130 -17.70 6.78 -3.87
C THR A 130 -17.89 7.13 -2.40
N LEU A 131 -17.12 6.52 -1.48
CA LEU A 131 -17.27 6.72 -0.05
C LEU A 131 -16.68 8.06 0.38
N GLN A 132 -17.43 8.84 1.16
CA GLN A 132 -17.04 10.17 1.64
C GLN A 132 -17.26 10.29 3.16
N PRO A 133 -16.45 11.12 3.86
CA PRO A 133 -16.51 11.22 5.33
C PRO A 133 -17.90 11.56 5.87
N ALA A 134 -18.63 12.46 5.20
CA ALA A 134 -19.93 12.92 5.67
C ALA A 134 -21.02 11.82 5.75
N GLU A 135 -20.83 10.70 5.06
CA GLU A 135 -21.75 9.57 5.10
C GLU A 135 -21.42 8.58 6.23
N PHE A 136 -20.23 8.70 6.83
CA PHE A 136 -19.67 7.74 7.78
C PHE A 136 -19.03 8.42 9.00
N GLU A 137 -19.64 9.48 9.52
CA GLU A 137 -19.14 10.25 10.68
C GLU A 137 -19.00 9.41 11.96
N ASP A 138 -19.78 8.36 12.10
CA ASP A 138 -19.71 7.42 13.23
C ASP A 138 -18.49 6.46 13.17
N TYR A 139 -17.73 6.49 12.08
CA TYR A 139 -16.54 5.68 11.88
C TYR A 139 -15.28 6.52 12.09
N ASP A 140 -14.48 6.15 13.09
CA ASP A 140 -13.16 6.78 13.34
C ASP A 140 -12.14 6.30 12.29
N ILE A 141 -12.22 6.85 11.08
CA ILE A 141 -11.30 6.57 9.99
C ILE A 141 -10.29 7.71 9.93
N PRO A 142 -8.99 7.43 10.15
CA PRO A 142 -7.95 8.45 10.02
C PRO A 142 -7.71 8.84 8.57
N ASP A 143 -6.96 9.91 8.36
CA ASP A 143 -6.43 10.23 7.03
C ASP A 143 -5.56 9.08 6.52
N ALA A 144 -5.59 8.83 5.21
CA ALA A 144 -4.83 7.78 4.56
C ALA A 144 -3.33 7.97 4.81
N TRP A 145 -2.62 6.85 5.05
CA TRP A 145 -1.20 6.94 5.38
C TRP A 145 -0.41 7.40 4.15
N PHE A 146 0.53 8.32 4.32
CA PHE A 146 1.26 9.03 3.26
C PHE A 146 0.44 10.00 2.40
N HIS A 147 -0.83 10.23 2.70
CA HIS A 147 -1.60 11.29 2.07
C HIS A 147 -1.41 12.60 2.85
N TRP A 148 -0.32 13.27 2.62
CA TRP A 148 -0.14 14.63 3.08
C TRP A 148 -0.84 15.56 2.08
N PHE A 149 -1.78 16.35 2.56
CA PHE A 149 -2.55 17.29 1.73
C PHE A 149 -1.77 18.58 1.43
N ASP A 150 -0.43 18.48 1.38
CA ASP A 150 0.51 19.51 1.04
C ASP A 150 1.68 18.83 0.30
N PHE A 151 2.19 19.48 -0.73
CA PHE A 151 3.31 18.94 -1.51
C PHE A 151 4.66 19.16 -0.83
N ALA A 152 4.78 20.16 0.04
CA ALA A 152 6.04 20.48 0.69
C ALA A 152 6.62 19.32 1.53
N PRO A 153 5.85 18.54 2.31
CA PRO A 153 6.34 17.35 2.99
C PRO A 153 6.91 16.29 2.05
N TYR A 154 6.31 16.10 0.86
CA TYR A 154 6.85 15.15 -0.13
C TYR A 154 8.19 15.62 -0.68
N LEU A 155 8.33 16.90 -1.01
CA LEU A 155 9.60 17.46 -1.47
C LEU A 155 10.67 17.38 -0.37
N ALA A 156 10.31 17.69 0.87
CA ALA A 156 11.21 17.55 2.02
C ALA A 156 11.65 16.09 2.23
N GLU A 157 10.75 15.11 2.05
CA GLU A 157 11.08 13.68 2.11
C GLU A 157 12.10 13.30 1.03
N LEU A 158 11.94 13.79 -0.22
CA LEU A 158 12.87 13.52 -1.31
C LEU A 158 14.27 14.07 -1.03
N HIS A 159 14.37 15.29 -0.54
CA HIS A 159 15.64 15.87 -0.11
C HIS A 159 16.25 15.11 1.08
N GLY A 160 15.43 14.67 2.02
CA GLY A 160 15.86 13.83 3.15
C GLY A 160 16.46 12.50 2.67
N PHE A 161 15.82 11.84 1.72
CA PHE A 161 16.35 10.60 1.12
C PHE A 161 17.67 10.81 0.39
N LEU A 162 17.82 11.91 -0.37
CA LEU A 162 19.08 12.25 -1.01
C LEU A 162 20.19 12.44 0.02
N ALA A 163 19.93 13.18 1.09
CA ALA A 163 20.92 13.43 2.13
C ALA A 163 21.33 12.15 2.87
N GLU A 164 20.37 11.25 3.13
CA GLU A 164 20.59 10.03 3.92
C GLU A 164 21.23 8.91 3.07
N TYR A 165 20.71 8.64 1.87
CA TYR A 165 21.09 7.46 1.09
C TYR A 165 22.04 7.78 -0.07
N GLY A 166 22.09 9.03 -0.52
CA GLY A 166 22.92 9.44 -1.65
C GLY A 166 24.42 9.16 -1.45
N PRO A 167 25.04 9.52 -0.32
CA PRO A 167 26.46 9.25 -0.07
C PRO A 167 26.82 7.77 -0.12
N TRP A 168 25.93 6.92 0.39
CA TRP A 168 26.10 5.47 0.32
C TRP A 168 26.00 4.96 -1.13
N LEU A 169 24.99 5.40 -1.87
CA LEU A 169 24.80 4.99 -3.27
C LEU A 169 26.02 5.39 -4.10
N ALA A 170 26.53 6.62 -3.95
CA ALA A 170 27.70 7.11 -4.65
C ALA A 170 28.97 6.27 -4.38
N ALA A 171 29.11 5.75 -3.15
CA ALA A 171 30.26 4.96 -2.74
C ALA A 171 30.16 3.46 -3.10
N THR A 172 28.97 2.93 -3.36
CA THR A 172 28.72 1.47 -3.41
C THR A 172 28.89 0.90 -4.82
N ALA A 173 28.79 1.71 -5.86
CA ALA A 173 28.85 1.23 -7.24
C ALA A 173 29.66 2.17 -8.15
N PRO A 174 30.29 1.66 -9.22
CA PRO A 174 30.99 2.51 -10.20
C PRO A 174 30.09 3.61 -10.79
N GLU A 175 28.80 3.31 -11.03
CA GLU A 175 27.81 4.26 -11.53
C GLU A 175 27.01 4.95 -10.39
N GLY A 176 27.38 4.73 -9.13
CA GLY A 176 26.61 5.26 -7.98
C GLY A 176 26.56 6.78 -7.96
N GLN A 177 27.66 7.46 -8.29
CA GLN A 177 27.70 8.92 -8.40
C GLN A 177 26.77 9.41 -9.53
N GLU A 178 26.81 8.75 -10.70
CA GLU A 178 25.92 9.10 -11.82
C GLU A 178 24.43 8.93 -11.44
N LEU A 179 24.09 7.84 -10.75
CA LEU A 179 22.72 7.63 -10.27
C LEU A 179 22.30 8.70 -9.25
N CYS A 180 23.19 9.12 -8.36
CA CYS A 180 22.94 10.24 -7.45
C CYS A 180 22.67 11.54 -8.21
N ASP A 181 23.50 11.87 -9.20
CA ASP A 181 23.35 13.08 -9.99
C ASP A 181 22.03 13.08 -10.78
N ARG A 182 21.58 11.91 -11.26
CA ARG A 182 20.27 11.73 -11.90
C ARG A 182 19.12 11.96 -10.90
N LEU A 183 19.21 11.40 -9.70
CA LEU A 183 18.22 11.60 -8.64
C LEU A 183 18.12 13.07 -8.21
N VAL A 184 19.27 13.79 -8.11
CA VAL A 184 19.28 15.23 -7.84
C VAL A 184 18.49 15.97 -8.91
N ARG A 185 18.80 15.74 -10.19
CA ARG A 185 18.08 16.40 -11.30
C ARG A 185 16.57 16.09 -11.30
N LEU A 186 16.18 14.87 -10.95
CA LEU A 186 14.77 14.50 -10.84
C LEU A 186 14.05 15.28 -9.73
N VAL A 187 14.70 15.45 -8.56
CA VAL A 187 14.12 16.21 -7.43
C VAL A 187 13.99 17.68 -7.80
N ASP A 188 15.03 18.30 -8.40
CA ASP A 188 15.02 19.68 -8.81
C ASP A 188 13.90 19.96 -9.83
N SER A 189 13.84 19.13 -10.89
CA SER A 189 12.78 19.23 -11.91
C SER A 189 11.38 19.00 -11.34
N CYS A 190 11.25 18.08 -10.38
CA CYS A 190 9.98 17.84 -9.69
C CYS A 190 9.56 19.07 -8.87
N ALA A 191 10.47 19.64 -8.09
CA ALA A 191 10.21 20.82 -7.27
C ALA A 191 9.79 22.02 -8.13
N GLU A 192 10.52 22.30 -9.22
CA GLU A 192 10.17 23.36 -10.16
C GLU A 192 8.77 23.17 -10.75
N ALA A 193 8.45 21.96 -11.21
CA ALA A 193 7.15 21.66 -11.81
C ALA A 193 5.98 21.75 -10.79
N VAL A 194 6.19 21.30 -9.56
CA VAL A 194 5.19 21.42 -8.48
C VAL A 194 4.93 22.89 -8.17
N MET A 195 5.98 23.70 -8.02
CA MET A 195 5.85 25.14 -7.77
C MET A 195 5.19 25.87 -8.94
N ALA A 196 5.52 25.51 -10.17
CA ALA A 196 4.95 26.13 -11.37
C ALA A 196 3.47 25.76 -11.60
N SER A 197 3.00 24.66 -11.04
CA SER A 197 1.61 24.20 -11.21
C SER A 197 0.59 25.16 -10.59
N GLY A 198 0.97 25.90 -9.56
CA GLY A 198 0.05 26.75 -8.80
C GLY A 198 -1.05 25.99 -8.06
N VAL A 199 -0.97 24.66 -8.00
CA VAL A 199 -1.93 23.80 -7.29
C VAL A 199 -1.51 23.71 -5.83
N ASP A 200 -2.40 24.11 -4.95
CA ASP A 200 -2.26 23.91 -3.49
C ASP A 200 -3.42 23.03 -3.02
N PRO A 201 -3.20 21.75 -2.79
CA PRO A 201 -4.26 20.84 -2.38
C PRO A 201 -4.39 20.83 -0.87
N GLY A 202 -4.67 21.99 -0.23
CA GLY A 202 -5.02 22.00 1.19
C GLY A 202 -6.13 20.98 1.48
N ARG A 203 -6.05 20.28 2.62
CA ARG A 203 -7.00 19.22 3.01
C ARG A 203 -8.48 19.65 2.86
N GLU A 204 -8.77 20.93 3.12
CA GLU A 204 -10.13 21.47 3.04
C GLU A 204 -10.63 21.67 1.61
N SER A 205 -9.74 21.75 0.63
CA SER A 205 -10.06 21.94 -0.79
C SER A 205 -10.15 20.64 -1.59
N VAL A 206 -9.69 19.53 -1.01
CA VAL A 206 -9.72 18.19 -1.64
C VAL A 206 -11.01 17.47 -1.25
N PRO A 207 -11.82 17.01 -2.20
CA PRO A 207 -12.95 16.14 -1.91
C PRO A 207 -12.46 14.77 -1.40
N LEU A 208 -12.43 14.61 -0.07
CA LEU A 208 -11.92 13.39 0.55
C LEU A 208 -12.72 12.16 0.14
N ARG A 209 -12.01 11.07 -0.13
CA ARG A 209 -12.54 9.75 -0.45
C ARG A 209 -11.84 8.69 0.38
N LEU A 210 -12.45 7.52 0.54
CA LEU A 210 -11.72 6.40 1.12
C LEU A 210 -10.70 5.91 0.11
N CYS A 211 -9.42 6.04 0.44
CA CYS A 211 -8.28 5.65 -0.39
C CYS A 211 -7.62 4.39 0.14
N ARG A 212 -7.09 3.58 -0.78
CA ARG A 212 -6.36 2.36 -0.46
C ARG A 212 -4.88 2.63 -0.17
N VAL A 213 -4.24 3.49 -0.96
CA VAL A 213 -2.82 3.90 -0.92
C VAL A 213 -1.84 2.83 -1.43
N ASP A 214 -2.01 1.57 -1.09
CA ASP A 214 -1.11 0.47 -1.49
C ASP A 214 -1.79 -0.47 -2.51
N PRO A 215 -1.70 -0.20 -3.82
CA PRO A 215 -2.27 -1.04 -4.85
C PRO A 215 -1.41 -2.26 -5.20
N ASN A 216 -0.72 -2.86 -4.22
CA ASN A 216 0.10 -4.04 -4.44
C ASN A 216 -0.74 -5.22 -4.96
N LEU A 217 -0.45 -5.70 -6.18
CA LEU A 217 -1.20 -6.78 -6.82
C LEU A 217 -1.15 -8.11 -6.04
N ALA A 218 -0.12 -8.31 -5.20
CA ALA A 218 -0.08 -9.46 -4.30
C ALA A 218 -1.20 -9.45 -3.25
N ASN A 219 -1.81 -8.28 -3.00
CA ASN A 219 -2.94 -8.06 -2.10
C ASN A 219 -4.30 -8.03 -2.82
N ALA A 220 -4.30 -8.15 -4.14
CA ALA A 220 -5.49 -8.22 -4.99
C ALA A 220 -5.80 -9.69 -5.32
N LEU A 221 -6.82 -10.24 -4.70
CA LEU A 221 -7.18 -11.65 -4.87
C LEU A 221 -8.24 -11.81 -5.97
N TRP A 222 -7.92 -12.62 -6.97
CA TRP A 222 -8.85 -13.03 -8.01
C TRP A 222 -9.47 -14.37 -7.63
N SER A 223 -10.78 -14.42 -7.54
CA SER A 223 -11.51 -15.62 -7.14
C SER A 223 -12.24 -16.29 -8.32
N GLY A 224 -12.66 -17.54 -8.14
CA GLY A 224 -13.33 -18.33 -9.18
C GLY A 224 -14.73 -17.83 -9.57
N ASP A 225 -15.24 -16.78 -8.88
CA ASP A 225 -16.47 -16.06 -9.23
C ASP A 225 -16.21 -14.81 -10.09
N ASP A 226 -15.03 -14.71 -10.69
CA ASP A 226 -14.56 -13.57 -11.50
C ASP A 226 -14.60 -12.24 -10.75
N ARG A 227 -14.36 -12.26 -9.45
CA ARG A 227 -14.33 -11.07 -8.60
C ARG A 227 -12.94 -10.78 -8.06
N LEU A 228 -12.63 -9.50 -8.03
CA LEU A 228 -11.44 -8.99 -7.40
C LEU A 228 -11.79 -8.46 -6.00
N ARG A 229 -11.04 -8.93 -5.00
CA ARG A 229 -11.13 -8.46 -3.62
C ARG A 229 -9.74 -8.15 -3.10
N TRP A 230 -9.67 -7.15 -2.25
CA TRP A 230 -8.42 -6.68 -1.68
C TRP A 230 -8.26 -7.09 -0.22
N VAL A 231 -7.07 -7.52 0.14
CA VAL A 231 -6.61 -7.69 1.53
C VAL A 231 -5.54 -6.64 1.84
N ASP A 232 -5.14 -6.56 3.11
CA ASP A 232 -4.09 -5.64 3.57
C ASP A 232 -4.46 -4.15 3.39
N TRP A 233 -5.31 -3.65 4.28
CA TRP A 233 -5.83 -2.28 4.29
C TRP A 233 -5.13 -1.37 5.31
N GLU A 234 -3.92 -1.71 5.71
CA GLU A 234 -3.18 -1.03 6.79
C GLU A 234 -2.73 0.40 6.47
N TYR A 235 -2.84 0.83 5.21
CA TYR A 235 -2.53 2.18 4.74
C TYR A 235 -3.77 3.04 4.47
N SER A 236 -4.92 2.41 4.36
CA SER A 236 -6.17 3.05 3.92
C SER A 236 -6.67 4.13 4.89
N GLY A 237 -7.45 5.06 4.37
CA GLY A 237 -8.07 6.14 5.13
C GLY A 237 -8.66 7.21 4.21
N TRP A 238 -9.08 8.34 4.79
CA TRP A 238 -9.56 9.47 4.01
C TRP A 238 -8.41 10.15 3.28
N GLY A 239 -8.54 10.33 1.96
CA GLY A 239 -7.47 10.87 1.14
C GLY A 239 -7.94 11.49 -0.16
N ASP A 240 -6.97 11.87 -0.98
CA ASP A 240 -7.17 12.37 -2.35
C ASP A 240 -7.20 11.20 -3.33
N SER A 241 -8.34 10.98 -3.97
CA SER A 241 -8.48 9.95 -5.00
C SER A 241 -7.58 10.16 -6.23
N ALA A 242 -7.12 11.40 -6.47
CA ALA A 242 -6.14 11.66 -7.53
C ALA A 242 -4.76 11.06 -7.19
N LEU A 243 -4.33 11.13 -5.91
CA LEU A 243 -3.12 10.46 -5.46
C LEU A 243 -3.25 8.94 -5.55
N ASP A 244 -4.40 8.39 -5.12
CA ASP A 244 -4.64 6.94 -5.19
C ASP A 244 -4.66 6.43 -6.65
N LEU A 245 -5.17 7.22 -7.59
CA LEU A 245 -5.09 6.92 -9.03
C LEU A 245 -3.64 7.01 -9.57
N ALA A 246 -2.86 8.01 -9.13
CA ALA A 246 -1.45 8.13 -9.50
C ALA A 246 -0.63 6.94 -9.00
N GLU A 247 -0.93 6.39 -7.81
CA GLU A 247 -0.30 5.16 -7.31
C GLU A 247 -0.54 3.96 -8.23
N LEU A 248 -1.68 3.85 -8.92
CA LEU A 248 -1.90 2.81 -9.93
C LEU A 248 -0.91 2.89 -11.11
N ARG A 249 -0.34 4.05 -11.36
CA ARG A 249 0.69 4.22 -12.36
C ARG A 249 2.09 3.94 -11.81
N TRP A 250 2.41 4.45 -10.63
CA TRP A 250 3.80 4.55 -10.16
C TRP A 250 4.20 3.47 -9.18
N HIS A 251 3.24 2.83 -8.50
CA HIS A 251 3.54 1.79 -7.52
C HIS A 251 4.35 0.65 -8.12
N SER A 252 5.39 0.24 -7.40
CA SER A 252 6.36 -0.73 -7.91
C SER A 252 5.77 -2.11 -8.25
N ALA A 253 4.66 -2.48 -7.65
CA ALA A 253 3.97 -3.74 -7.96
C ALA A 253 3.18 -3.70 -9.29
N LEU A 254 2.97 -2.50 -9.88
CA LEU A 254 2.32 -2.32 -11.17
C LEU A 254 3.31 -1.92 -12.27
N ALA A 255 4.61 -1.99 -11.99
CA ALA A 255 5.66 -1.60 -12.95
C ALA A 255 5.72 -2.50 -14.22
N GLU A 256 5.14 -3.69 -14.16
CA GLU A 256 5.05 -4.62 -15.29
C GLU A 256 3.87 -4.30 -16.23
N LEU A 257 2.94 -3.41 -15.84
CA LEU A 257 1.90 -2.95 -16.74
C LEU A 257 2.49 -2.15 -17.89
N SER A 258 1.99 -2.39 -19.11
CA SER A 258 2.36 -1.61 -20.27
C SER A 258 1.82 -0.18 -20.18
N GLU A 259 2.43 0.76 -20.91
CA GLU A 259 1.93 2.14 -21.02
C GLU A 259 0.49 2.18 -21.55
N ALA A 260 0.10 1.26 -22.43
CA ALA A 260 -1.28 1.15 -22.91
C ALA A 260 -2.26 0.78 -21.78
N GLN A 261 -1.85 -0.09 -20.84
CA GLN A 261 -2.67 -0.46 -19.68
C GLN A 261 -2.76 0.70 -18.68
N HIS A 262 -1.66 1.41 -18.41
CA HIS A 262 -1.68 2.62 -17.57
C HIS A 262 -2.56 3.72 -18.16
N THR A 263 -2.45 3.97 -19.48
CA THR A 263 -3.31 4.92 -20.19
C THR A 263 -4.76 4.50 -20.09
N TRP A 264 -5.05 3.21 -20.29
CA TRP A 264 -6.41 2.69 -20.19
C TRP A 264 -7.00 2.88 -18.78
N LEU A 265 -6.24 2.60 -17.72
CA LEU A 265 -6.68 2.82 -16.34
C LEU A 265 -7.05 4.28 -16.11
N ARG A 266 -6.22 5.22 -16.57
CA ARG A 266 -6.45 6.65 -16.43
C ARG A 266 -7.69 7.12 -17.23
N ASP A 267 -7.78 6.73 -18.50
CA ASP A 267 -8.84 7.20 -19.42
C ASP A 267 -10.22 6.65 -19.05
N ASN A 268 -10.26 5.48 -18.36
CA ASN A 268 -11.51 4.86 -17.93
C ASN A 268 -11.85 5.15 -16.45
N TYR A 269 -10.97 5.82 -15.71
CA TYR A 269 -11.27 6.25 -14.35
C TYR A 269 -12.30 7.40 -14.39
N ARG A 270 -13.35 7.28 -13.58
CA ARG A 270 -14.37 8.31 -13.42
C ARG A 270 -14.06 9.13 -12.18
N ARG A 271 -13.58 10.35 -12.36
CA ARG A 271 -13.32 11.27 -11.26
C ARG A 271 -14.58 11.47 -10.39
N PRO A 272 -14.43 11.71 -9.09
CA PRO A 272 -15.54 12.02 -8.19
C PRO A 272 -16.33 13.25 -8.67
N ALA A 273 -17.65 13.20 -8.55
CA ALA A 273 -18.50 14.32 -8.93
C ALA A 273 -18.15 15.58 -8.12
N GLY A 274 -18.11 16.73 -8.79
CA GLY A 274 -17.81 18.01 -8.15
C GLY A 274 -16.32 18.30 -7.93
N ASP A 275 -15.43 17.37 -8.23
CA ASP A 275 -13.99 17.57 -8.14
C ASP A 275 -13.43 18.30 -9.35
N GLN A 276 -13.43 19.62 -9.31
CA GLN A 276 -13.05 20.46 -10.45
C GLN A 276 -11.56 20.46 -10.73
N PHE A 277 -10.72 20.27 -9.71
CA PHE A 277 -9.25 20.32 -9.80
C PHE A 277 -8.60 18.93 -9.76
N PHE A 278 -9.35 17.90 -10.08
CA PHE A 278 -8.86 16.52 -10.04
C PHE A 278 -7.66 16.30 -10.99
N GLU A 279 -7.77 16.76 -12.23
CA GLU A 279 -6.74 16.56 -13.27
C GLU A 279 -5.45 17.33 -12.97
N GLU A 280 -5.59 18.55 -12.44
CA GLU A 280 -4.45 19.36 -12.01
C GLU A 280 -3.70 18.68 -10.86
N ARG A 281 -4.43 18.18 -9.85
CA ARG A 281 -3.81 17.45 -8.74
C ARG A 281 -3.21 16.13 -9.21
N LEU A 282 -3.90 15.38 -10.09
CA LEU A 282 -3.38 14.14 -10.65
C LEU A 282 -2.05 14.37 -11.40
N ALA A 283 -1.96 15.46 -12.15
CA ALA A 283 -0.72 15.79 -12.86
C ALA A 283 0.46 16.06 -11.92
N VAL A 284 0.19 16.71 -10.77
CA VAL A 284 1.22 16.95 -9.73
C VAL A 284 1.55 15.66 -9.00
N TRP A 285 0.56 14.85 -8.61
CA TRP A 285 0.79 13.56 -7.97
C TRP A 285 1.58 12.60 -8.85
N ASP A 286 1.27 12.54 -10.15
CA ASP A 286 2.04 11.77 -11.12
C ASP A 286 3.53 12.15 -11.08
N ARG A 287 3.84 13.45 -11.02
CA ARG A 287 5.22 13.94 -11.01
C ARG A 287 5.92 13.64 -9.68
N LEU A 288 5.25 13.86 -8.56
CA LEU A 288 5.77 13.55 -7.23
C LEU A 288 6.04 12.05 -7.06
N LEU A 289 5.10 11.19 -7.46
CA LEU A 289 5.25 9.75 -7.33
C LEU A 289 6.28 9.17 -8.30
N ALA A 290 6.35 9.70 -9.53
CA ALA A 290 7.41 9.34 -10.47
C ALA A 290 8.79 9.54 -9.86
N THR A 291 8.99 10.68 -9.18
CA THR A 291 10.25 11.02 -8.52
C THR A 291 10.44 10.24 -7.21
N ARG A 292 9.39 10.02 -6.44
CA ARG A 292 9.44 9.37 -5.11
C ARG A 292 9.77 7.87 -5.19
N TRP A 293 9.23 7.15 -6.17
CA TRP A 293 9.41 5.71 -6.25
C TRP A 293 10.87 5.25 -6.37
N PRO A 294 11.75 5.88 -7.17
CA PRO A 294 13.19 5.59 -7.13
C PRO A 294 13.78 5.65 -5.72
N PHE A 295 13.38 6.64 -4.90
CA PHE A 295 13.86 6.78 -3.52
C PHE A 295 13.33 5.72 -2.57
N LEU A 296 12.08 5.27 -2.75
CA LEU A 296 11.54 4.15 -1.96
C LEU A 296 12.31 2.86 -2.25
N ILE A 297 12.70 2.63 -3.51
CA ILE A 297 13.52 1.49 -3.90
C ILE A 297 14.94 1.65 -3.37
N LEU A 298 15.54 2.85 -3.46
CA LEU A 298 16.85 3.15 -2.89
C LEU A 298 16.89 2.92 -1.38
N ARG A 299 15.88 3.43 -0.65
CA ARG A 299 15.73 3.17 0.80
C ARG A 299 15.63 1.68 1.10
N TRP A 300 14.86 0.94 0.32
CA TRP A 300 14.75 -0.50 0.48
C TRP A 300 16.10 -1.18 0.23
N PHE A 301 16.80 -0.85 -0.84
CA PHE A 301 18.13 -1.36 -1.17
C PHE A 301 19.14 -1.06 -0.05
N TRP A 302 19.17 0.18 0.44
CA TRP A 302 20.01 0.58 1.58
C TRP A 302 19.71 -0.24 2.84
N THR A 303 18.42 -0.41 3.16
CA THR A 303 17.95 -1.13 4.35
C THR A 303 18.36 -2.60 4.32
N GLU A 304 18.25 -3.26 3.17
CA GLU A 304 18.67 -4.66 3.02
C GLU A 304 20.19 -4.82 3.10
N HIS A 305 20.96 -3.82 2.66
CA HIS A 305 22.42 -3.83 2.75
C HIS A 305 22.94 -3.62 4.19
N HIS A 306 22.32 -2.74 4.95
CA HIS A 306 22.80 -2.37 6.31
C HIS A 306 22.10 -3.12 7.43
N GLY A 307 21.07 -3.89 7.14
CA GLY A 307 20.14 -4.41 8.11
C GLY A 307 19.09 -3.37 8.51
N SER A 308 18.01 -3.83 9.08
CA SER A 308 16.89 -2.97 9.50
C SER A 308 16.66 -3.10 10.99
N ASP A 309 16.64 -1.98 11.70
CA ASP A 309 16.13 -1.90 13.08
C ASP A 309 14.60 -2.03 13.16
N ARG A 310 13.93 -2.08 12.00
CA ARG A 310 12.47 -2.23 11.94
C ARG A 310 12.07 -3.64 12.37
N VAL A 311 11.15 -3.71 13.29
CA VAL A 311 10.51 -4.98 13.67
C VAL A 311 9.77 -5.52 12.45
N ARG A 312 10.16 -6.73 12.02
CA ARG A 312 9.46 -7.51 11.00
C ARG A 312 9.02 -8.83 11.63
N LEU A 313 7.79 -9.23 11.38
CA LEU A 313 7.27 -10.51 11.85
C LEU A 313 7.50 -11.65 10.83
N THR A 314 8.14 -11.32 9.69
CA THR A 314 8.48 -12.23 8.59
C THR A 314 9.92 -12.03 8.16
N GLN A 315 10.52 -13.06 7.54
CA GLN A 315 11.85 -12.97 6.93
C GLN A 315 11.71 -12.76 5.43
N PHE A 316 12.39 -11.75 4.91
CA PHE A 316 12.50 -11.48 3.48
C PHE A 316 13.97 -11.15 3.18
N VAL A 317 14.51 -11.74 2.13
CA VAL A 317 15.87 -11.48 1.63
C VAL A 317 15.76 -11.05 0.17
N ALA A 318 16.19 -9.81 -0.12
CA ALA A 318 16.25 -9.30 -1.48
C ALA A 318 17.61 -9.58 -2.12
N ASP A 319 17.62 -9.89 -3.41
CA ASP A 319 18.86 -9.95 -4.18
C ASP A 319 19.38 -8.52 -4.48
N PRO A 320 20.60 -8.15 -4.03
CA PRO A 320 21.15 -6.82 -4.26
C PRO A 320 21.25 -6.43 -5.75
N ALA A 321 21.55 -7.39 -6.63
CA ALA A 321 21.64 -7.13 -8.06
C ALA A 321 20.26 -6.79 -8.66
N GLU A 322 19.22 -7.51 -8.23
CA GLU A 322 17.83 -7.23 -8.62
C GLU A 322 17.37 -5.86 -8.10
N MET A 323 17.68 -5.54 -6.83
CA MET A 323 17.33 -4.25 -6.24
C MET A 323 17.97 -3.08 -6.99
N ARG A 324 19.24 -3.22 -7.37
CA ARG A 324 19.94 -2.21 -8.16
C ARG A 324 19.32 -2.06 -9.56
N ALA A 325 19.09 -3.17 -10.26
CA ALA A 325 18.45 -3.13 -11.59
C ALA A 325 17.06 -2.47 -11.51
N ARG A 326 16.32 -2.72 -10.44
CA ARG A 326 15.03 -2.09 -10.18
C ARG A 326 15.17 -0.59 -9.95
N LEU A 327 16.15 -0.15 -9.16
CA LEU A 327 16.44 1.27 -8.96
C LEU A 327 16.71 1.99 -10.29
N VAL A 328 17.59 1.43 -11.12
CA VAL A 328 17.91 2.00 -12.45
C VAL A 328 16.66 2.13 -13.31
N ARG A 329 15.84 1.06 -13.43
CA ARG A 329 14.60 1.10 -14.21
C ARG A 329 13.63 2.19 -13.73
N PHE A 330 13.53 2.41 -12.41
CA PHE A 330 12.63 3.44 -11.88
C PHE A 330 13.16 4.85 -12.08
N ILE A 331 14.48 5.06 -12.05
CA ILE A 331 15.11 6.33 -12.43
C ILE A 331 14.83 6.64 -13.91
N GLU A 332 15.09 5.68 -14.82
CA GLU A 332 14.83 5.82 -16.25
C GLU A 332 13.36 6.16 -16.54
N ARG A 333 12.43 5.42 -15.92
CA ARG A 333 11.01 5.67 -16.06
C ARG A 333 10.58 7.07 -15.58
N ALA A 334 11.19 7.58 -14.50
CA ALA A 334 10.93 8.93 -13.99
C ALA A 334 11.48 10.01 -14.94
N GLU A 335 12.68 9.79 -15.50
CA GLU A 335 13.29 10.69 -16.48
C GLU A 335 12.47 10.75 -17.78
N ASP A 336 12.07 9.60 -18.32
CA ASP A 336 11.22 9.52 -19.52
C ASP A 336 9.91 10.29 -19.32
N PHE A 337 9.28 10.14 -18.15
CA PHE A 337 8.08 10.88 -17.82
C PHE A 337 8.31 12.40 -17.70
N ALA A 338 9.41 12.82 -17.07
CA ALA A 338 9.78 14.22 -16.93
C ALA A 338 10.00 14.86 -18.31
N ASN A 339 10.74 14.17 -19.20
CA ASN A 339 11.06 14.64 -20.55
C ASN A 339 9.84 14.71 -21.49
N ALA A 340 8.87 13.81 -21.33
CA ALA A 340 7.67 13.80 -22.18
C ALA A 340 6.68 14.95 -21.87
N ARG A 341 6.86 15.65 -20.74
CA ARG A 341 5.96 16.72 -20.26
C ARG A 341 6.68 18.07 -20.02
N GLY A 342 7.96 18.18 -20.34
CA GLY A 342 8.73 19.42 -20.42
C GLY A 342 8.59 19.99 -21.82
#